data_cb408213440c061f920da88c518f0bbd
#
_entry.id   cb408213440c061f920da88c518f0bbd
#
_cell.length_a   1.000
_cell.length_b   1.000
_cell.length_c   1.000
_cell.angle_alpha   90.00
_cell.angle_beta   90.00
_cell.angle_gamma   90.00
#
_symmetry.space_group_name_H-M   'P 1'
#
loop_
_entity.id
_entity.type
_entity.pdbx_description
1 polymer ?
#
loop_
_entity_poly.entity_id
_entity_poly.type
_entity_poly.pdbx_seq_one_letter_code
_entity_poly.pdbx_strand_id
1 'polypeptide(L)'
;MTRVRQGWRALFAVAALVTLLHSPPDSEAADGRTYRVHGQVVAVNVVQTPHMIVVKTPLTKQNDMTVGAKVTAQTRIVRKGKRTSLQSIRVGEVVWLTYVKQRDGVFARIIQIQ
;
A
#
# COMPACT_ATOMS: atom_id res chain seq x y z
N MET A 1 51.26 -20.96 -11.80
CA MET A 1 50.78 -20.68 -11.86
C MET A 1 50.20 -20.33 -11.93
N THR A 2 49.93 -20.32 -11.86
CA THR A 2 49.23 -19.87 -11.85
C THR A 2 48.43 -19.63 -11.93
N ARG A 3 48.26 -19.56 -11.70
CA ARG A 3 47.50 -19.18 -11.74
C ARG A 3 46.55 -18.94 -11.78
N VAL A 4 46.66 -19.02 -11.54
CA VAL A 4 45.89 -18.64 -11.63
C VAL A 4 45.21 -18.44 -11.52
N ARG A 5 45.19 -18.48 -11.31
CA ARG A 5 44.63 -18.14 -11.24
C ARG A 5 43.90 -17.72 -11.15
N GLN A 6 43.93 -17.58 -10.93
CA GLN A 6 43.40 -16.96 -10.93
C GLN A 6 42.56 -16.60 -11.13
N GLY A 7 42.75 -17.00 -11.02
CA GLY A 7 42.09 -16.40 -11.12
C GLY A 7 41.18 -16.29 -11.10
N TRP A 8 41.19 -16.38 -11.18
CA TRP A 8 40.31 -16.14 -11.08
C TRP A 8 39.80 -15.88 -10.61
N ARG A 9 39.97 -15.99 -10.19
CA ARG A 9 39.55 -15.45 -9.78
C ARG A 9 38.91 -14.89 -9.68
N ALA A 10 39.01 -14.89 -9.63
CA ALA A 10 38.51 -14.04 -9.62
C ALA A 10 37.60 -13.73 -9.72
N LEU A 11 37.33 -13.79 -9.74
CA LEU A 11 36.46 -13.30 -9.87
C LEU A 11 35.57 -13.11 -9.64
N PHE A 12 35.54 -13.17 -9.35
CA PHE A 12 34.67 -12.70 -9.16
C PHE A 12 34.08 -12.25 -8.88
N ALA A 13 34.16 -12.39 -8.60
CA ALA A 13 33.72 -11.62 -8.27
C ALA A 13 33.02 -11.23 -8.32
N VAL A 14 32.79 -11.17 -8.41
CA VAL A 14 32.09 -10.50 -8.49
C VAL A 14 31.17 -10.37 -8.44
N ALA A 15 31.02 -10.52 -8.30
CA ALA A 15 30.18 -10.11 -8.27
C ALA A 15 29.48 -9.83 -7.99
N ALA A 16 29.45 -9.82 -7.79
CA ALA A 16 28.83 -9.20 -7.44
C ALA A 16 28.29 -8.81 -7.42
N LEU A 17 28.01 -8.52 -7.44
CA LEU A 17 27.40 -7.78 -7.45
C LEU A 17 26.57 -7.68 -7.62
N VAL A 18 26.55 -7.77 -7.60
CA VAL A 18 25.72 -7.35 -7.77
C VAL A 18 24.91 -7.13 -7.63
N THR A 19 24.85 -7.07 -7.45
CA THR A 19 24.12 -6.57 -7.27
C THR A 19 23.48 -6.16 -7.16
N LEU A 20 23.32 -5.94 -6.95
CA LEU A 20 22.75 -5.25 -6.77
C LEU A 20 22.20 -4.86 -7.03
N LEU A 21 22.03 -4.69 -7.18
CA LEU A 21 21.53 -4.09 -7.41
C LEU A 21 20.69 -3.97 -7.57
N HIS A 22 20.56 -3.99 -7.64
CA HIS A 22 19.70 -3.66 -7.67
C HIS A 22 19.07 -3.16 -7.34
N SER A 23 19.24 -3.06 -7.18
CA SER A 23 18.41 -2.49 -6.67
C SER A 23 17.90 -1.31 -6.86
N PRO A 24 17.77 -0.57 -7.45
CA PRO A 24 17.08 0.57 -7.47
C PRO A 24 15.73 0.46 -7.11
N PRO A 25 15.38 -0.41 -6.60
CA PRO A 25 14.05 -0.59 -6.17
C PRO A 25 13.67 0.41 -5.16
N ASP A 26 14.55 1.23 -4.73
CA ASP A 26 14.21 2.16 -3.68
C ASP A 26 13.09 3.09 -4.05
N SER A 27 13.10 3.63 -5.24
CA SER A 27 12.02 4.52 -5.61
C SER A 27 10.73 3.75 -5.80
N GLU A 28 10.81 2.53 -6.27
CA GLU A 28 9.62 1.72 -6.38
C GLU A 28 9.05 1.40 -5.02
N ALA A 29 9.92 1.12 -4.05
CA ALA A 29 9.45 0.85 -2.71
C ALA A 29 8.74 2.06 -2.14
N ALA A 30 9.27 3.26 -2.37
CA ALA A 30 8.62 4.47 -1.89
C ALA A 30 7.27 4.65 -2.55
N ASP A 31 7.15 4.40 -3.86
CA ASP A 31 5.89 4.56 -4.56
C ASP A 31 4.91 3.46 -4.24
N GLY A 32 5.40 2.30 -3.81
CA GLY A 32 4.53 1.17 -3.56
C GLY A 32 4.32 0.85 -2.10
N ARG A 33 4.68 1.77 -1.21
CA ARG A 33 4.59 1.48 0.22
C ARG A 33 3.15 1.29 0.65
N THR A 34 2.93 0.25 1.43
CA THR A 34 1.61 -0.13 1.92
C THR A 34 1.45 0.30 3.37
N TYR A 35 0.30 0.83 3.68
CA TYR A 35 -0.06 1.27 5.02
C TYR A 35 -1.38 0.63 5.43
N ARG A 36 -1.59 0.52 6.73
CA ARG A 36 -2.84 -0.02 7.26
C ARG A 36 -3.27 0.83 8.43
N VAL A 37 -4.50 1.31 8.38
CA VAL A 37 -5.05 2.16 9.46
C VAL A 37 -6.39 1.62 9.90
N HIS A 38 -6.72 1.89 11.14
CA HIS A 38 -7.99 1.50 11.75
C HIS A 38 -8.73 2.76 12.12
N GLY A 39 -9.90 2.97 11.56
CA GLY A 39 -10.59 4.22 11.80
C GLY A 39 -12.04 4.17 11.39
N GLN A 40 -12.64 5.33 11.43
CA GLN A 40 -14.06 5.50 11.18
C GLN A 40 -14.28 6.14 9.82
N VAL A 41 -15.21 5.62 9.06
CA VAL A 41 -15.54 6.18 7.75
C VAL A 41 -16.24 7.52 7.96
N VAL A 42 -15.70 8.56 7.33
CA VAL A 42 -16.30 9.89 7.41
C VAL A 42 -16.90 10.33 6.10
N ALA A 43 -16.55 9.69 5.01
CA ALA A 43 -17.15 10.00 3.71
C ALA A 43 -16.95 8.84 2.74
N VAL A 44 -17.93 8.66 1.87
CA VAL A 44 -17.87 7.68 0.78
C VAL A 44 -18.43 8.37 -0.46
N ASN A 45 -17.67 8.37 -1.54
CA ASN A 45 -18.13 8.98 -2.80
C ASN A 45 -18.20 7.90 -3.86
N VAL A 46 -19.42 7.59 -4.28
CA VAL A 46 -19.66 6.60 -5.32
C VAL A 46 -20.26 7.24 -6.57
N VAL A 47 -20.41 8.57 -6.58
CA VAL A 47 -21.00 9.28 -7.69
C VAL A 47 -19.95 9.66 -8.73
N GLN A 48 -18.81 10.12 -8.28
CA GLN A 48 -17.74 10.55 -9.16
C GLN A 48 -16.73 9.43 -9.39
N THR A 49 -15.99 9.52 -10.46
CA THR A 49 -14.94 8.58 -10.81
C THR A 49 -13.61 9.29 -10.69
N PRO A 50 -12.66 8.76 -9.94
CA PRO A 50 -12.71 7.50 -9.21
C PRO A 50 -13.53 7.61 -7.93
N HIS A 51 -14.10 6.50 -7.52
CA HIS A 51 -14.77 6.45 -6.23
C HIS A 51 -13.75 6.64 -5.12
N MET A 52 -14.19 7.12 -3.97
CA MET A 52 -13.28 7.38 -2.86
C MET A 52 -13.90 7.00 -1.52
N ILE A 53 -13.02 6.65 -0.59
CA ILE A 53 -13.42 6.49 0.79
C ILE A 53 -12.50 7.38 1.64
N VAL A 54 -13.06 7.99 2.67
CA VAL A 54 -12.29 8.82 3.59
C VAL A 54 -12.47 8.26 4.98
N VAL A 55 -11.34 7.97 5.62
CA VAL A 55 -11.30 7.33 6.94
C VAL A 55 -10.52 8.22 7.89
N LYS A 56 -11.08 8.43 9.08
CA LYS A 56 -10.44 9.21 10.11
C LYS A 56 -9.94 8.24 11.18
N THR A 57 -8.65 8.30 11.44
CA THR A 57 -8.02 7.40 12.41
C THR A 57 -7.34 8.20 13.50
N PRO A 58 -7.58 7.87 14.78
CA PRO A 58 -6.93 8.59 15.86
C PRO A 58 -5.48 8.24 15.95
N LEU A 59 -4.63 9.25 16.14
CA LEU A 59 -3.21 9.07 16.38
C LEU A 59 -2.90 9.22 17.86
N THR A 60 -3.51 10.25 18.48
CA THR A 60 -3.42 10.50 19.92
C THR A 60 -4.79 10.90 20.40
N LYS A 61 -4.91 11.21 21.69
CA LYS A 61 -6.19 11.67 22.22
C LYS A 61 -6.66 12.97 21.60
N GLN A 62 -5.73 13.77 21.08
CA GLN A 62 -6.04 15.11 20.59
C GLN A 62 -5.84 15.26 19.10
N ASN A 63 -5.20 14.29 18.46
CA ASN A 63 -4.89 14.38 17.06
C ASN A 63 -5.37 13.14 16.32
N ASP A 64 -5.90 13.36 15.14
CA ASP A 64 -6.23 12.26 14.26
C ASP A 64 -5.72 12.54 12.85
N MET A 65 -5.73 11.51 12.05
CA MET A 65 -5.28 11.55 10.67
C MET A 65 -6.44 11.16 9.78
N THR A 66 -6.60 11.88 8.68
CA THR A 66 -7.62 11.56 7.71
C THR A 66 -6.96 11.01 6.46
N VAL A 67 -7.42 9.87 6.01
CA VAL A 67 -6.89 9.22 4.82
C VAL A 67 -8.00 9.15 3.79
N GLY A 68 -7.78 9.79 2.63
CA GLY A 68 -8.67 9.64 1.49
C GLY A 68 -8.01 8.71 0.49
N ALA A 69 -8.70 7.66 0.11
CA ALA A 69 -8.15 6.67 -0.81
C ALA A 69 -9.10 6.41 -1.96
N LYS A 70 -8.54 6.29 -3.15
CA LYS A 70 -9.31 5.94 -4.34
C LYS A 70 -9.68 4.47 -4.29
N VAL A 71 -10.92 4.17 -4.64
CA VAL A 71 -11.42 2.80 -4.67
C VAL A 71 -11.57 2.41 -6.13
N THR A 72 -10.90 1.34 -6.51
CA THR A 72 -10.89 0.88 -7.89
C THR A 72 -11.44 -0.53 -7.98
N ALA A 73 -11.48 -1.08 -9.18
CA ALA A 73 -11.91 -2.47 -9.37
C ALA A 73 -10.98 -3.45 -8.66
N GLN A 74 -9.76 -3.02 -8.33
CA GLN A 74 -8.80 -3.88 -7.64
C GLN A 74 -8.91 -3.81 -6.13
N THR A 75 -9.72 -2.92 -5.61
CA THR A 75 -9.93 -2.79 -4.18
C THR A 75 -10.81 -3.94 -3.68
N ARG A 76 -10.37 -4.60 -2.63
CA ARG A 76 -11.14 -5.67 -2.04
C ARG A 76 -11.88 -5.14 -0.83
N ILE A 77 -13.19 -5.30 -0.83
CA ILE A 77 -14.05 -4.81 0.25
C ILE A 77 -14.73 -6.01 0.89
N VAL A 78 -14.55 -6.15 2.20
CA VAL A 78 -15.00 -7.33 2.93
C VAL A 78 -15.77 -6.90 4.17
N ARG A 79 -16.90 -7.55 4.40
CA ARG A 79 -17.69 -7.38 5.61
C ARG A 79 -17.95 -8.78 6.16
N LYS A 80 -17.42 -9.05 7.37
CA LYS A 80 -17.58 -10.34 8.04
C LYS A 80 -17.14 -11.50 7.13
N GLY A 81 -16.01 -11.31 6.47
CA GLY A 81 -15.44 -12.35 5.63
C GLY A 81 -16.04 -12.47 4.26
N LYS A 82 -17.05 -11.69 3.93
CA LYS A 82 -17.72 -11.76 2.63
C LYS A 82 -17.46 -10.50 1.82
N ARG A 83 -17.29 -10.68 0.53
CA ARG A 83 -17.08 -9.52 -0.36
C ARG A 83 -18.36 -8.70 -0.43
N THR A 84 -18.16 -7.40 -0.47
CA THR A 84 -19.27 -6.48 -0.58
C THR A 84 -18.83 -5.29 -1.43
N SER A 85 -19.69 -4.29 -1.55
CA SER A 85 -19.44 -3.13 -2.41
C SER A 85 -19.20 -1.89 -1.58
N LEU A 86 -18.63 -0.87 -2.24
CA LEU A 86 -18.40 0.41 -1.60
C LEU A 86 -19.74 1.05 -1.19
N GLN A 87 -20.78 0.84 -1.97
CA GLN A 87 -22.09 1.39 -1.68
C GLN A 87 -22.69 0.88 -0.39
N SER A 88 -22.20 -0.27 0.09
CA SER A 88 -22.71 -0.83 1.34
C SER A 88 -22.07 -0.20 2.57
N ILE A 89 -21.02 0.59 2.39
CA ILE A 89 -20.32 1.20 3.52
C ILE A 89 -21.01 2.48 3.91
N ARG A 90 -21.26 2.66 5.20
CA ARG A 90 -21.93 3.82 5.72
C ARG A 90 -20.98 4.67 6.53
N VAL A 91 -21.21 5.98 6.50
CA VAL A 91 -20.48 6.92 7.35
C VAL A 91 -20.69 6.50 8.80
N GLY A 92 -19.63 6.47 9.56
CA GLY A 92 -19.66 6.07 10.95
C GLY A 92 -19.19 4.66 11.19
N GLU A 93 -19.12 3.83 10.17
CA GLU A 93 -18.64 2.46 10.35
C GLU A 93 -17.15 2.45 10.60
N VAL A 94 -16.69 1.47 11.36
CA VAL A 94 -15.28 1.30 11.69
C VAL A 94 -14.69 0.28 10.73
N VAL A 95 -13.54 0.62 10.16
CA VAL A 95 -12.91 -0.21 9.15
C VAL A 95 -11.41 -0.31 9.39
N TRP A 96 -10.83 -1.38 8.88
CA TRP A 96 -9.41 -1.48 8.62
C TRP A 96 -9.20 -1.14 7.17
N LEU A 97 -8.39 -0.12 6.90
CA LEU A 97 -8.09 0.29 5.53
C LEU A 97 -6.63 0.03 5.24
N THR A 98 -6.38 -0.80 4.23
CA THR A 98 -5.04 -1.02 3.71
C THR A 98 -4.93 -0.25 2.42
N TYR A 99 -3.96 0.65 2.32
CA TYR A 99 -3.81 1.48 1.15
C TYR A 99 -2.35 1.57 0.74
N VAL A 100 -2.13 2.00 -0.48
CA VAL A 100 -0.80 2.18 -1.04
C VAL A 100 -0.69 3.59 -1.57
N LYS A 101 0.48 4.21 -1.35
CA LYS A 101 0.77 5.52 -1.91
C LYS A 101 1.54 5.34 -3.19
N GLN A 102 1.05 5.95 -4.25
CA GLN A 102 1.70 5.95 -5.56
C GLN A 102 1.81 7.38 -6.05
N ARG A 103 2.48 7.57 -7.17
CA ARG A 103 2.67 8.92 -7.71
C ARG A 103 1.36 9.61 -8.00
N ASP A 104 0.39 8.87 -8.51
CA ASP A 104 -0.88 9.44 -8.91
C ASP A 104 -1.93 9.35 -7.82
N GLY A 105 -1.53 9.07 -6.59
CA GLY A 105 -2.45 9.16 -5.48
C GLY A 105 -2.39 8.00 -4.51
N VAL A 106 -3.37 7.98 -3.65
CA VAL A 106 -3.52 6.97 -2.61
C VAL A 106 -4.63 6.03 -3.04
N PHE A 107 -4.35 4.74 -3.05
CA PHE A 107 -5.30 3.73 -3.54
C PHE A 107 -5.60 2.72 -2.45
N ALA A 108 -6.89 2.48 -2.23
CA ALA A 108 -7.33 1.47 -1.28
C ALA A 108 -7.10 0.08 -1.88
N ARG A 109 -6.47 -0.78 -1.13
CA ARG A 109 -6.27 -2.17 -1.53
C ARG A 109 -7.29 -3.07 -0.88
N ILE A 110 -7.49 -2.89 0.42
CA ILE A 110 -8.43 -3.71 1.18
C ILE A 110 -9.18 -2.80 2.13
N ILE A 111 -10.50 -2.93 2.16
CA ILE A 111 -11.32 -2.27 3.15
C ILE A 111 -12.04 -3.39 3.90
N GLN A 112 -11.73 -3.51 5.17
CA GLN A 112 -12.31 -4.57 6.00
C GLN A 112 -13.24 -3.90 7.01
N ILE A 113 -14.52 -4.13 6.87
CA ILE A 113 -15.55 -3.50 7.70
C ILE A 113 -15.77 -4.37 8.93
N GLN A 114 -15.77 -3.74 10.08
CA GLN A 114 -16.01 -4.45 11.33
C GLN A 114 -17.47 -4.58 11.66
#